data_3c422d6a995767ea32209b2f6874a864
#
_entry.id   3c422d6a995767ea32209b2f6874a864
#
_cell.length_a   1.000
_cell.length_b   1.000
_cell.length_c   1.000
_cell.angle_alpha   90.00
_cell.angle_beta   90.00
_cell.angle_gamma   90.00
#
_symmetry.space_group_name_H-M   'P 1'
#
loop_
_entity.id
_entity.type
_entity.pdbx_description
1 polymer ?
#
loop_
_entity_poly.entity_id
_entity_poly.type
_entity_poly.pdbx_seq_one_letter_code
_entity_poly.pdbx_strand_id
1 'polypeptide(L)'
;MCNANFVIKYVFISFTDFHLALHRAVDHWGWWFQIPAYLIVTDFLGYCFHRLMHTKTFWRVHAFHHSIQSLNWVAGVRGSPVHIMMVILPGMLTSSIFLLSDQPWVFYTVVVIDICSQHLTHSNVYLPYANKLEAFLVTPRMHFVHHHIDERYGSSNFGFYFSIWDHLFGTYVNAQNVAVKGQLGLTDKYSTSSLFWGVNLKENNQ
;
A
#
# COMPACT_ATOMS: atom_id res chain seq x y z
N MET A 1 -22.57 15.83 -31.81
CA MET A 1 -22.52 14.98 -30.60
C MET A 1 -21.39 13.98 -30.78
N CYS A 2 -20.34 14.05 -29.97
CA CYS A 2 -19.24 13.09 -30.04
C CYS A 2 -19.77 11.74 -29.51
N ASN A 3 -19.65 10.69 -30.32
CA ASN A 3 -20.19 9.37 -29.96
C ASN A 3 -19.37 8.80 -28.79
N ALA A 4 -19.97 8.66 -27.62
CA ALA A 4 -19.30 8.14 -26.42
C ALA A 4 -18.57 6.81 -26.67
N ASN A 5 -19.13 5.95 -27.52
CA ASN A 5 -18.49 4.69 -27.91
C ASN A 5 -17.19 4.90 -28.70
N PHE A 6 -17.12 5.99 -29.48
CA PHE A 6 -15.90 6.35 -30.22
C PHE A 6 -14.81 6.80 -29.27
N VAL A 7 -15.13 7.66 -28.31
CA VAL A 7 -14.17 8.15 -27.29
C VAL A 7 -13.66 6.98 -26.44
N ILE A 8 -14.55 6.12 -25.95
CA ILE A 8 -14.16 4.94 -25.14
C ILE A 8 -13.25 4.02 -25.94
N LYS A 9 -13.58 3.75 -27.22
CA LYS A 9 -12.75 2.90 -28.10
C LYS A 9 -11.37 3.50 -28.32
N TYR A 10 -11.27 4.81 -28.56
CA TYR A 10 -9.98 5.50 -28.77
C TYR A 10 -9.13 5.52 -27.48
N VAL A 11 -9.74 5.81 -26.33
CA VAL A 11 -9.04 5.76 -25.04
C VAL A 11 -8.53 4.37 -24.74
N PHE A 12 -9.34 3.33 -25.00
CA PHE A 12 -8.95 1.94 -24.78
C PHE A 12 -7.80 1.51 -25.71
N ILE A 13 -7.87 1.85 -27.00
CA ILE A 13 -6.80 1.54 -27.97
C ILE A 13 -5.51 2.27 -27.57
N SER A 14 -5.58 3.57 -27.26
CA SER A 14 -4.39 4.33 -26.84
C SER A 14 -3.78 3.81 -25.55
N PHE A 15 -4.60 3.32 -24.61
CA PHE A 15 -4.11 2.70 -23.38
C PHE A 15 -3.41 1.36 -23.64
N THR A 16 -3.99 0.52 -24.50
CA THR A 16 -3.36 -0.76 -24.88
C THR A 16 -2.07 -0.58 -25.64
N ASP A 17 -2.02 0.38 -26.57
CA ASP A 17 -0.80 0.68 -27.32
C ASP A 17 0.32 1.21 -26.41
N PHE A 18 -0.02 2.10 -25.49
CA PHE A 18 0.92 2.61 -24.49
C PHE A 18 1.45 1.49 -23.59
N HIS A 19 0.56 0.64 -23.09
CA HIS A 19 0.91 -0.50 -22.26
C HIS A 19 1.84 -1.49 -22.99
N LEU A 20 1.52 -1.82 -24.25
CA LEU A 20 2.35 -2.68 -25.08
C LEU A 20 3.72 -2.06 -25.37
N ALA A 21 3.79 -0.74 -25.58
CA ALA A 21 5.05 -0.02 -25.76
C ALA A 21 5.93 -0.09 -24.51
N LEU A 22 5.35 0.11 -23.31
CA LEU A 22 6.05 -0.04 -22.03
C LEU A 22 6.56 -1.47 -21.85
N HIS A 23 5.70 -2.46 -22.11
CA HIS A 23 6.08 -3.86 -21.99
C HIS A 23 7.27 -4.18 -22.92
N ARG A 24 7.20 -3.82 -24.20
CA ARG A 24 8.29 -4.02 -25.17
C ARG A 24 9.59 -3.28 -24.80
N ALA A 25 9.49 -2.20 -24.06
CA ALA A 25 10.66 -1.48 -23.58
C ALA A 25 11.43 -2.23 -22.49
N VAL A 26 10.75 -3.10 -21.74
CA VAL A 26 11.32 -3.76 -20.55
C VAL A 26 11.43 -5.30 -20.67
N ASP A 27 10.77 -5.92 -21.65
CA ASP A 27 10.73 -7.38 -21.82
C ASP A 27 12.11 -8.02 -22.05
N HIS A 28 13.03 -7.25 -22.64
CA HIS A 28 14.42 -7.67 -22.89
C HIS A 28 15.36 -7.45 -21.70
N TRP A 29 14.89 -6.84 -20.62
CA TRP A 29 15.70 -6.64 -19.42
C TRP A 29 15.93 -7.98 -18.70
N GLY A 30 17.14 -8.18 -18.20
CA GLY A 30 17.43 -9.35 -17.36
C GLY A 30 16.66 -9.28 -16.03
N TRP A 31 16.33 -10.42 -15.46
CA TRP A 31 15.59 -10.54 -14.19
C TRP A 31 16.20 -9.73 -13.05
N TRP A 32 17.51 -9.60 -13.01
CA TRP A 32 18.27 -8.83 -12.03
C TRP A 32 17.97 -7.33 -12.09
N PHE A 33 17.40 -6.86 -13.19
CA PHE A 33 16.96 -5.49 -13.35
C PHE A 33 15.41 -5.38 -13.23
N GLN A 34 14.70 -6.35 -13.75
CA GLN A 34 13.22 -6.35 -13.70
C GLN A 34 12.68 -6.43 -12.26
N ILE A 35 13.28 -7.27 -11.38
CA ILE A 35 12.85 -7.40 -9.99
C ILE A 35 12.98 -6.06 -9.23
N PRO A 36 14.15 -5.40 -9.18
CA PRO A 36 14.26 -4.10 -8.53
C PRO A 36 13.34 -3.03 -9.13
N ALA A 37 13.22 -2.97 -10.45
CA ALA A 37 12.36 -2.01 -11.12
C ALA A 37 10.88 -2.26 -10.78
N TYR A 38 10.44 -3.52 -10.78
CA TYR A 38 9.10 -3.90 -10.33
C TYR A 38 8.84 -3.42 -8.90
N LEU A 39 9.73 -3.73 -7.97
CA LEU A 39 9.56 -3.37 -6.56
C LEU A 39 9.49 -1.85 -6.37
N ILE A 40 10.34 -1.08 -7.06
CA ILE A 40 10.36 0.38 -6.98
C ILE A 40 9.04 0.97 -7.51
N VAL A 41 8.57 0.52 -8.68
CA VAL A 41 7.34 1.04 -9.30
C VAL A 41 6.12 0.63 -8.49
N THR A 42 6.03 -0.63 -8.05
CA THR A 42 4.94 -1.12 -7.22
C THR A 42 4.85 -0.36 -5.90
N ASP A 43 5.99 -0.15 -5.25
CA ASP A 43 6.05 0.57 -3.99
C ASP A 43 5.66 2.04 -4.13
N PHE A 44 6.11 2.71 -5.20
CA PHE A 44 5.69 4.08 -5.48
C PHE A 44 4.19 4.19 -5.70
N LEU A 45 3.60 3.32 -6.51
CA LEU A 45 2.16 3.28 -6.70
C LEU A 45 1.45 2.92 -5.41
N GLY A 46 1.96 1.95 -4.65
CA GLY A 46 1.47 1.57 -3.33
C GLY A 46 1.44 2.76 -2.38
N TYR A 47 2.54 3.50 -2.28
CA TYR A 47 2.62 4.74 -1.51
C TYR A 47 1.52 5.75 -1.91
N CYS A 48 1.35 5.97 -3.23
CA CYS A 48 0.33 6.91 -3.73
C CYS A 48 -1.09 6.46 -3.36
N PHE A 49 -1.42 5.19 -3.57
CA PHE A 49 -2.72 4.62 -3.21
C PHE A 49 -2.95 4.62 -1.70
N HIS A 50 -1.95 4.29 -0.92
CA HIS A 50 -2.03 4.29 0.54
C HIS A 50 -2.29 5.70 1.08
N ARG A 51 -1.52 6.68 0.60
CA ARG A 51 -1.73 8.09 0.94
C ARG A 51 -3.11 8.59 0.49
N LEU A 52 -3.60 8.14 -0.66
CA LEU A 52 -4.94 8.45 -1.14
C LEU A 52 -6.01 7.89 -0.19
N MET A 53 -5.83 6.67 0.31
CA MET A 53 -6.75 6.05 1.27
C MET A 53 -6.83 6.81 2.60
N HIS A 54 -5.81 7.59 2.97
CA HIS A 54 -5.81 8.47 4.13
C HIS A 54 -6.47 9.83 3.89
N THR A 55 -6.97 10.12 2.68
CA THR A 55 -7.79 11.33 2.46
C THR A 55 -9.19 11.16 3.03
N LYS A 56 -9.85 12.28 3.38
CA LYS A 56 -11.23 12.27 3.92
C LYS A 56 -12.21 11.49 3.05
N THR A 57 -12.04 11.53 1.72
CA THR A 57 -12.92 10.83 0.77
C THR A 57 -12.77 9.31 0.83
N PHE A 58 -11.52 8.83 0.95
CA PHE A 58 -11.21 7.40 0.87
C PHE A 58 -10.97 6.76 2.25
N TRP A 59 -10.87 7.54 3.33
CA TRP A 59 -10.66 7.02 4.67
C TRP A 59 -11.63 5.90 5.05
N ARG A 60 -12.89 6.05 4.67
CA ARG A 60 -13.94 5.07 4.96
C ARG A 60 -13.63 3.64 4.48
N VAL A 61 -12.85 3.49 3.40
CA VAL A 61 -12.48 2.16 2.88
C VAL A 61 -11.26 1.60 3.59
N HIS A 62 -10.46 2.46 4.25
CA HIS A 62 -9.23 2.12 4.95
C HIS A 62 -9.41 2.01 6.48
N ALA A 63 -10.43 2.66 7.02
CA ALA A 63 -10.70 2.71 8.46
C ALA A 63 -10.86 1.32 9.10
N PHE A 64 -11.42 0.33 8.37
CA PHE A 64 -11.49 -1.04 8.87
C PHE A 64 -10.10 -1.65 9.11
N HIS A 65 -9.13 -1.37 8.24
CA HIS A 65 -7.74 -1.76 8.42
C HIS A 65 -7.15 -1.12 9.68
N HIS A 66 -7.34 0.18 9.86
CA HIS A 66 -6.86 0.94 11.02
C HIS A 66 -7.61 0.66 12.33
N SER A 67 -8.75 -0.03 12.30
CA SER A 67 -9.51 -0.33 13.53
C SER A 67 -8.87 -1.41 14.41
N ILE A 68 -7.70 -1.92 14.04
CA ILE A 68 -6.98 -2.93 14.80
C ILE A 68 -6.35 -2.31 16.05
N GLN A 69 -6.48 -3.00 17.18
CA GLN A 69 -5.93 -2.55 18.47
C GLN A 69 -4.60 -3.21 18.84
N SER A 70 -4.20 -4.25 18.10
CA SER A 70 -2.92 -4.93 18.25
C SER A 70 -2.44 -5.43 16.91
N LEU A 71 -1.25 -5.01 16.46
CA LEU A 71 -0.67 -5.51 15.23
C LEU A 71 -0.18 -6.94 15.39
N ASN A 72 -0.45 -7.72 14.37
CA ASN A 72 0.05 -9.07 14.18
C ASN A 72 0.12 -9.35 12.68
N TRP A 73 0.84 -10.38 12.29
CA TRP A 73 1.08 -10.72 10.88
C TRP A 73 -0.20 -10.89 10.03
N VAL A 74 -1.33 -11.26 10.64
CA VAL A 74 -2.64 -11.38 9.96
C VAL A 74 -3.29 -10.01 9.70
N ALA A 75 -2.86 -8.98 10.43
CA ALA A 75 -3.40 -7.63 10.27
C ALA A 75 -3.21 -7.08 8.85
N GLY A 76 -2.15 -7.48 8.16
CA GLY A 76 -1.86 -7.07 6.79
C GLY A 76 -2.95 -7.43 5.78
N VAL A 77 -3.72 -8.49 6.03
CA VAL A 77 -4.84 -8.90 5.17
C VAL A 77 -6.20 -8.41 5.67
N ARG A 78 -6.24 -7.68 6.78
CA ARG A 78 -7.48 -7.11 7.30
C ARG A 78 -7.84 -5.83 6.53
N GLY A 79 -8.88 -5.86 5.74
CA GLY A 79 -9.34 -4.69 4.99
C GLY A 79 -10.77 -4.82 4.51
N SER A 80 -11.41 -3.70 4.17
CA SER A 80 -12.65 -3.71 3.40
C SER A 80 -12.39 -4.26 1.99
N PRO A 81 -13.39 -4.76 1.25
CA PRO A 81 -13.18 -5.24 -0.11
C PRO A 81 -12.51 -4.19 -1.03
N VAL A 82 -12.92 -2.92 -0.90
CA VAL A 82 -12.33 -1.83 -1.70
C VAL A 82 -10.89 -1.55 -1.26
N HIS A 83 -10.59 -1.58 0.04
CA HIS A 83 -9.23 -1.45 0.56
C HIS A 83 -8.32 -2.53 -0.04
N ILE A 84 -8.73 -3.79 0.01
CA ILE A 84 -7.94 -4.91 -0.53
C ILE A 84 -7.69 -4.71 -2.03
N MET A 85 -8.69 -4.28 -2.80
CA MET A 85 -8.49 -3.94 -4.22
C MET A 85 -7.45 -2.83 -4.39
N MET A 86 -7.51 -1.76 -3.60
CA MET A 86 -6.55 -0.65 -3.69
C MET A 86 -5.13 -1.06 -3.30
N VAL A 87 -4.97 -2.01 -2.39
CA VAL A 87 -3.65 -2.55 -2.00
C VAL A 87 -3.06 -3.46 -3.08
N ILE A 88 -3.90 -4.26 -3.75
CA ILE A 88 -3.45 -5.21 -4.80
C ILE A 88 -3.22 -4.49 -6.13
N LEU A 89 -3.96 -3.44 -6.42
CA LEU A 89 -3.93 -2.75 -7.72
C LEU A 89 -2.53 -2.27 -8.16
N PRO A 90 -1.68 -1.68 -7.29
CA PRO A 90 -0.30 -1.35 -7.65
C PRO A 90 0.48 -2.52 -8.24
N GLY A 91 0.46 -3.66 -7.57
CA GLY A 91 1.13 -4.88 -8.03
C GLY A 91 0.55 -5.41 -9.35
N MET A 92 -0.77 -5.37 -9.51
CA MET A 92 -1.42 -5.76 -10.77
C MET A 92 -1.01 -4.86 -11.94
N LEU A 93 -1.02 -3.55 -11.75
CA LEU A 93 -0.61 -2.57 -12.77
C LEU A 93 0.87 -2.76 -13.14
N THR A 94 1.74 -2.92 -12.15
CA THR A 94 3.16 -3.12 -12.39
C THR A 94 3.43 -4.47 -13.05
N SER A 95 2.79 -5.55 -12.61
CA SER A 95 2.92 -6.88 -13.22
C SER A 95 2.53 -6.89 -14.68
N SER A 96 1.57 -6.07 -15.08
CA SER A 96 1.18 -5.98 -16.48
C SER A 96 2.24 -5.35 -17.37
N ILE A 97 3.11 -4.50 -16.82
CA ILE A 97 4.23 -3.87 -17.54
C ILE A 97 5.45 -4.81 -17.60
N PHE A 98 5.82 -5.35 -16.45
CA PHE A 98 6.97 -6.23 -16.28
C PHE A 98 6.62 -7.70 -16.51
N LEU A 99 5.75 -7.98 -17.49
CA LEU A 99 5.20 -9.32 -17.71
C LEU A 99 6.29 -10.38 -17.79
N LEU A 100 6.38 -11.08 -16.75
CA LEU A 100 7.28 -12.13 -16.38
C LEU A 100 6.77 -13.47 -16.93
N SER A 101 6.00 -13.43 -18.04
CA SER A 101 5.32 -14.56 -18.63
C SER A 101 6.28 -15.68 -19.04
N ASP A 102 7.47 -15.29 -19.50
CA ASP A 102 8.47 -16.25 -19.95
C ASP A 102 9.40 -16.73 -18.83
N GLN A 103 9.27 -16.12 -17.64
CA GLN A 103 10.05 -16.46 -16.45
C GLN A 103 9.16 -16.52 -15.20
N PRO A 104 8.33 -17.56 -15.06
CA PRO A 104 7.37 -17.67 -13.95
C PRO A 104 8.01 -17.55 -12.57
N TRP A 105 9.24 -17.99 -12.39
CA TRP A 105 9.96 -17.90 -11.13
C TRP A 105 10.22 -16.44 -10.70
N VAL A 106 10.41 -15.51 -11.64
CA VAL A 106 10.57 -14.07 -11.33
C VAL A 106 9.24 -13.52 -10.80
N PHE A 107 8.14 -13.85 -11.44
CA PHE A 107 6.80 -13.51 -10.96
C PHE A 107 6.56 -14.03 -9.54
N TYR A 108 6.80 -15.31 -9.29
CA TYR A 108 6.63 -15.87 -7.95
C TYR A 108 7.57 -15.23 -6.93
N THR A 109 8.79 -14.86 -7.33
CA THR A 109 9.73 -14.17 -6.44
C THR A 109 9.18 -12.82 -5.97
N VAL A 110 8.67 -11.99 -6.88
CA VAL A 110 8.11 -10.68 -6.49
C VAL A 110 6.83 -10.83 -5.66
N VAL A 111 5.98 -11.82 -5.97
CA VAL A 111 4.79 -12.12 -5.16
C VAL A 111 5.17 -12.57 -3.73
N VAL A 112 6.20 -13.40 -3.58
CA VAL A 112 6.68 -13.81 -2.25
C VAL A 112 7.25 -12.62 -1.48
N ILE A 113 8.02 -11.76 -2.13
CA ILE A 113 8.55 -10.54 -1.50
C ILE A 113 7.39 -9.66 -1.02
N ASP A 114 6.37 -9.47 -1.85
CA ASP A 114 5.19 -8.66 -1.56
C ASP A 114 4.45 -9.20 -0.32
N ILE A 115 4.09 -10.47 -0.33
CA ILE A 115 3.41 -11.12 0.78
C ILE A 115 4.25 -11.05 2.06
N CYS A 116 5.53 -11.42 1.99
CA CYS A 116 6.41 -11.41 3.15
C CYS A 116 6.57 -10.01 3.74
N SER A 117 6.70 -8.99 2.89
CA SER A 117 6.81 -7.60 3.33
C SER A 117 5.54 -7.15 4.06
N GLN A 118 4.36 -7.39 3.49
CA GLN A 118 3.08 -7.02 4.11
C GLN A 118 2.88 -7.70 5.47
N HIS A 119 3.18 -8.97 5.58
CA HIS A 119 3.06 -9.68 6.86
C HIS A 119 4.12 -9.25 7.88
N LEU A 120 5.35 -8.97 7.42
CA LEU A 120 6.42 -8.49 8.30
C LEU A 120 6.10 -7.12 8.89
N THR A 121 5.70 -6.16 8.04
CA THR A 121 5.43 -4.78 8.50
C THR A 121 4.27 -4.71 9.49
N HIS A 122 3.28 -5.59 9.39
CA HIS A 122 2.19 -5.70 10.34
C HIS A 122 2.52 -6.58 11.57
N SER A 123 3.67 -7.24 11.58
CA SER A 123 4.05 -8.09 12.71
C SER A 123 4.57 -7.26 13.90
N ASN A 124 4.37 -7.78 15.12
CA ASN A 124 4.96 -7.18 16.32
C ASN A 124 6.37 -7.74 16.57
N VAL A 125 7.26 -7.53 15.58
CA VAL A 125 8.64 -8.02 15.62
C VAL A 125 9.60 -6.88 15.83
N TYR A 126 10.52 -7.03 16.77
CA TYR A 126 11.63 -6.12 16.95
C TYR A 126 12.75 -6.46 15.95
N LEU A 127 13.08 -5.52 15.08
CA LEU A 127 14.21 -5.64 14.19
C LEU A 127 15.45 -4.95 14.80
N PRO A 128 16.56 -5.67 14.94
CA PRO A 128 17.81 -5.04 15.34
C PRO A 128 18.21 -3.99 14.32
N TYR A 129 18.78 -2.89 14.78
CA TYR A 129 19.20 -1.78 13.92
C TYR A 129 18.08 -1.11 13.12
N ALA A 130 16.82 -1.20 13.56
CA ALA A 130 15.68 -0.61 12.88
C ALA A 130 15.91 0.85 12.46
N ASN A 131 16.55 1.67 13.31
CA ASN A 131 16.85 3.07 12.99
C ASN A 131 17.72 3.27 11.74
N LYS A 132 18.63 2.33 11.46
CA LYS A 132 19.46 2.37 10.26
C LYS A 132 18.69 1.85 9.05
N LEU A 133 17.88 0.82 9.26
CA LEU A 133 17.04 0.25 8.20
C LEU A 133 15.99 1.26 7.72
N GLU A 134 15.42 2.05 8.61
CA GLU A 134 14.39 3.05 8.31
C GLU A 134 14.87 4.22 7.43
N ALA A 135 16.16 4.32 7.16
CA ALA A 135 16.65 5.21 6.13
C ALA A 135 16.25 4.76 4.71
N PHE A 136 15.97 3.46 4.52
CA PHE A 136 15.70 2.89 3.20
C PHE A 136 14.49 1.97 3.16
N LEU A 137 14.21 1.24 4.26
CA LEU A 137 13.17 0.21 4.33
C LEU A 137 12.09 0.56 5.32
N VAL A 138 10.86 0.18 5.00
CA VAL A 138 9.76 0.22 5.95
C VAL A 138 9.94 -0.90 6.97
N THR A 139 9.85 -0.56 8.25
CA THR A 139 9.97 -1.52 9.34
C THR A 139 8.64 -1.71 10.06
N PRO A 140 8.45 -2.83 10.79
CA PRO A 140 7.27 -3.02 11.64
C PRO A 140 7.03 -1.84 12.58
N ARG A 141 8.10 -1.25 13.10
CA ARG A 141 8.01 -0.10 14.01
C ARG A 141 7.49 1.17 13.31
N MET A 142 7.92 1.44 12.06
CA MET A 142 7.36 2.54 11.25
C MET A 142 5.88 2.33 10.98
N HIS A 143 5.50 1.11 10.62
CA HIS A 143 4.12 0.77 10.31
C HIS A 143 3.24 0.77 11.58
N PHE A 144 3.81 0.47 12.74
CA PHE A 144 3.14 0.65 14.02
C PHE A 144 2.78 2.13 14.28
N VAL A 145 3.68 3.06 13.97
CA VAL A 145 3.42 4.50 14.06
C VAL A 145 2.31 4.91 13.08
N HIS A 146 2.30 4.34 11.88
CA HIS A 146 1.25 4.54 10.90
C HIS A 146 -0.14 4.11 11.40
N HIS A 147 -0.24 3.05 12.19
CA HIS A 147 -1.49 2.61 12.83
C HIS A 147 -1.85 3.34 14.12
N HIS A 148 -1.10 4.38 14.50
CA HIS A 148 -1.34 5.11 15.72
C HIS A 148 -2.68 5.84 15.70
N ILE A 149 -3.40 5.82 16.84
CA ILE A 149 -4.71 6.45 16.99
C ILE A 149 -4.67 7.98 16.82
N ASP A 150 -3.55 8.62 17.14
CA ASP A 150 -3.35 10.05 16.93
C ASP A 150 -3.06 10.31 15.44
N GLU A 151 -3.93 11.05 14.78
CA GLU A 151 -3.82 11.35 13.34
C GLU A 151 -2.51 12.04 12.94
N ARG A 152 -1.84 12.73 13.87
CA ARG A 152 -0.52 13.34 13.61
C ARG A 152 0.54 12.30 13.27
N TYR A 153 0.37 11.09 13.78
CA TYR A 153 1.25 9.96 13.53
C TYR A 153 0.63 8.98 12.53
N GLY A 154 -0.66 8.67 12.67
CA GLY A 154 -1.38 7.74 11.80
C GLY A 154 -1.50 8.20 10.34
N SER A 155 -1.26 9.49 10.04
CA SER A 155 -1.18 10.01 8.67
C SER A 155 0.26 10.16 8.18
N SER A 156 1.10 9.16 8.42
CA SER A 156 2.53 9.13 8.09
C SER A 156 2.97 7.72 7.69
N ASN A 157 4.19 7.58 7.20
CA ASN A 157 4.85 6.30 6.90
C ASN A 157 4.01 5.41 5.97
N PHE A 158 3.71 5.88 4.75
CA PHE A 158 2.83 5.23 3.78
C PHE A 158 3.53 4.19 2.88
N GLY A 159 4.86 4.11 2.87
CA GLY A 159 5.62 3.15 2.07
C GLY A 159 5.25 1.69 2.36
N PHE A 160 5.41 0.80 1.36
CA PHE A 160 5.19 -0.64 1.53
C PHE A 160 6.50 -1.37 1.80
N TYR A 161 7.53 -1.14 0.96
CA TYR A 161 8.87 -1.73 1.10
C TYR A 161 9.91 -0.70 1.49
N PHE A 162 9.87 0.46 0.80
CA PHE A 162 10.87 1.51 0.93
C PHE A 162 10.31 2.73 1.63
N SER A 163 11.06 3.24 2.59
CA SER A 163 10.76 4.49 3.29
C SER A 163 11.16 5.73 2.48
N ILE A 164 11.82 5.55 1.34
CA ILE A 164 12.32 6.65 0.50
C ILE A 164 11.21 7.61 0.07
N TRP A 165 10.02 7.10 -0.20
CA TRP A 165 8.87 7.93 -0.60
C TRP A 165 8.40 8.81 0.55
N ASP A 166 8.37 8.26 1.77
CA ASP A 166 8.03 9.03 2.98
C ASP A 166 9.05 10.14 3.23
N HIS A 167 10.34 9.86 3.05
CA HIS A 167 11.39 10.88 3.15
C HIS A 167 11.26 11.93 2.04
N LEU A 168 11.03 11.51 0.80
CA LEU A 168 10.97 12.39 -0.36
C LEU A 168 9.74 13.33 -0.33
N PHE A 169 8.60 12.81 0.12
CA PHE A 169 7.34 13.55 0.15
C PHE A 169 6.98 14.11 1.54
N GLY A 170 7.91 14.03 2.50
CA GLY A 170 7.77 14.64 3.83
C GLY A 170 6.72 13.97 4.72
N THR A 171 6.45 12.70 4.53
CA THR A 171 5.51 11.92 5.33
C THR A 171 6.20 10.96 6.31
N TYR A 172 7.54 11.00 6.38
CA TYR A 172 8.31 10.19 7.32
C TYR A 172 8.19 10.73 8.76
N VAL A 173 7.80 9.84 9.66
CA VAL A 173 7.85 10.08 11.12
C VAL A 173 8.76 9.04 11.76
N ASN A 174 9.77 9.53 12.47
CA ASN A 174 10.69 8.65 13.19
C ASN A 174 9.98 7.98 14.37
N ALA A 175 9.88 6.67 14.32
CA ALA A 175 9.21 5.87 15.33
C ALA A 175 9.86 5.95 16.74
N GLN A 176 11.12 6.37 16.85
CA GLN A 176 11.78 6.58 18.15
C GLN A 176 11.16 7.75 18.93
N ASN A 177 10.61 8.73 18.22
CA ASN A 177 10.05 9.93 18.81
C ASN A 177 8.57 9.77 19.21
N VAL A 178 7.99 8.62 18.95
CA VAL A 178 6.59 8.34 19.23
C VAL A 178 6.45 7.36 20.40
N ALA A 179 5.69 7.76 21.42
CA ALA A 179 5.38 6.87 22.53
C ALA A 179 4.43 5.74 22.08
N VAL A 180 5.00 4.58 21.83
CA VAL A 180 4.34 3.47 21.12
C VAL A 180 3.42 2.62 22.03
N LYS A 181 3.27 2.95 23.30
CA LYS A 181 2.48 2.13 24.23
C LYS A 181 0.97 2.34 24.06
N GLY A 182 0.30 1.33 23.50
CA GLY A 182 -1.12 1.10 23.72
C GLY A 182 -2.11 1.94 22.93
N GLN A 183 -1.69 2.60 21.85
CA GLN A 183 -2.55 3.56 21.15
C GLN A 183 -2.71 3.22 19.66
N LEU A 184 -3.20 2.03 19.38
CA LEU A 184 -3.62 1.63 18.04
C LEU A 184 -5.14 1.63 17.95
N GLY A 185 -5.66 1.84 16.75
CA GLY A 185 -7.07 1.78 16.46
C GLY A 185 -7.65 3.13 16.02
N LEU A 186 -8.94 3.29 16.21
CA LEU A 186 -9.68 4.50 15.86
C LEU A 186 -10.14 5.21 17.13
N THR A 187 -10.17 6.55 17.08
CA THR A 187 -10.75 7.38 18.16
C THR A 187 -12.25 7.19 18.27
N ASP A 188 -12.93 7.04 17.13
CA ASP A 188 -14.35 6.95 17.05
C ASP A 188 -14.85 5.50 17.13
N LYS A 189 -16.01 5.31 17.72
CA LYS A 189 -16.65 4.00 17.80
C LYS A 189 -17.54 3.77 16.59
N TYR A 190 -17.16 2.83 15.75
CA TYR A 190 -17.94 2.39 14.60
C TYR A 190 -18.40 0.96 14.76
N SER A 191 -19.53 0.60 14.15
CA SER A 191 -19.90 -0.81 14.05
C SER A 191 -18.93 -1.53 13.08
N THR A 192 -18.64 -2.79 13.37
CA THR A 192 -17.75 -3.61 12.51
C THR A 192 -18.29 -3.71 11.08
N SER A 193 -19.62 -3.80 10.90
CA SER A 193 -20.24 -3.87 9.59
C SER A 193 -20.10 -2.54 8.83
N SER A 194 -20.28 -1.41 9.49
CA SER A 194 -20.07 -0.09 8.88
C SER A 194 -18.65 0.10 8.41
N LEU A 195 -17.67 -0.29 9.23
CA LEU A 195 -16.25 -0.25 8.86
C LEU A 195 -15.93 -1.18 7.69
N PHE A 196 -16.43 -2.42 7.73
CA PHE A 196 -16.15 -3.42 6.69
C PHE A 196 -16.68 -2.99 5.32
N TRP A 197 -17.88 -2.42 5.27
CA TRP A 197 -18.47 -1.96 4.02
C TRP A 197 -18.11 -0.51 3.66
N GLY A 198 -17.45 0.22 4.56
CA GLY A 198 -17.10 1.62 4.35
C GLY A 198 -18.31 2.54 4.21
N VAL A 199 -19.42 2.22 4.88
CA VAL A 199 -20.68 2.96 4.82
C VAL A 199 -21.13 3.43 6.21
N ASN A 200 -21.87 4.56 6.25
CA ASN A 200 -22.44 5.11 7.49
C ASN A 200 -21.41 5.27 8.64
N LEU A 201 -20.21 5.77 8.30
CA LEU A 201 -19.21 6.13 9.31
C LEU A 201 -19.63 7.46 10.01
N LYS A 202 -20.88 7.56 10.44
CA LYS A 202 -21.33 8.60 11.37
C LYS A 202 -21.17 8.05 12.77
N GLU A 203 -20.67 8.88 13.67
CA GLU A 203 -20.57 8.58 15.10
C GLU A 203 -21.91 8.04 15.60
N ASN A 204 -21.89 6.86 16.19
CA ASN A 204 -22.97 6.45 17.08
C ASN A 204 -22.78 7.23 18.39
N ASN A 205 -23.25 8.46 18.42
CA ASN A 205 -23.44 9.19 19.66
C ASN A 205 -24.52 8.47 20.46
N GLN A 206 -24.13 7.50 21.28
CA GLN A 206 -24.91 6.98 22.40
C GLN A 206 -24.03 6.98 23.64
#